data_791f397feed1dee1e00cdc3e86f1f225
#
_entry.id   791f397feed1dee1e00cdc3e86f1f225
#
_cell.length_a   1.000
_cell.length_b   1.000
_cell.length_c   1.000
_cell.angle_alpha   90.00
_cell.angle_beta   90.00
_cell.angle_gamma   90.00
#
_symmetry.space_group_name_H-M   'P 1'
#
loop_
_entity.id
_entity.type
_entity.pdbx_description
1 polymer ?
#
loop_
_entity_poly.entity_id
_entity_poly.type
_entity_poly.pdbx_seq_one_letter_code
_entity_poly.pdbx_strand_id
1 'polypeptide(L)'
;MSAIINFFDIEKNINTKPVLYLVKTDKEKRICKSIIEKYHSYVPSFKSVGRRIDWLIEYQDELVGMIGIGSSTYPPPKDLLRYLNISKEEYRKTFNSFANNWRFCLIKKIPNLGTMVLKEMRCNAGIEWKKKYNNDLHYIITFVGEGRDGAVYKADNWVRIGETSGLPKHKSVSMKWDDNKSLKNKFVKPTGENK
;
A
#
# COMPACT_ATOMS: atom_id res chain seq x y z
N MET A 1 -15.21 55.23 14.05
CA MET A 1 -15.68 54.23 13.08
C MET A 1 -14.76 53.04 13.20
N SER A 2 -15.18 52.00 13.89
CA SER A 2 -14.39 50.77 14.08
C SER A 2 -14.68 49.85 12.90
N ALA A 3 -13.62 49.44 12.21
CA ALA A 3 -13.71 48.45 11.15
C ALA A 3 -14.02 47.08 11.77
N ILE A 4 -15.22 46.57 11.51
CA ILE A 4 -15.59 45.21 11.78
C ILE A 4 -14.86 44.35 10.75
N ILE A 5 -13.80 43.66 11.18
CA ILE A 5 -13.13 42.67 10.36
C ILE A 5 -14.10 41.48 10.31
N ASN A 6 -14.66 41.24 9.13
CA ASN A 6 -15.46 40.02 8.86
C ASN A 6 -14.57 38.81 8.99
N PHE A 7 -14.81 38.00 10.04
CA PHE A 7 -14.14 36.75 10.33
C PHE A 7 -14.53 35.59 9.38
N PHE A 8 -15.30 35.86 8.33
CA PHE A 8 -15.90 34.85 7.45
C PHE A 8 -15.18 34.63 6.10
N ASP A 9 -14.06 35.34 5.82
CA ASP A 9 -13.44 35.28 4.48
C ASP A 9 -12.13 34.50 4.43
N ILE A 10 -11.88 33.51 5.31
CA ILE A 10 -10.80 32.54 5.14
C ILE A 10 -11.37 31.13 5.37
N GLU A 11 -12.35 30.70 4.61
CA GLU A 11 -12.44 29.30 4.25
C GLU A 11 -11.36 29.00 3.22
N LYS A 12 -10.12 28.82 3.68
CA LYS A 12 -9.17 28.04 2.92
C LYS A 12 -9.88 26.75 2.57
N ASN A 13 -10.06 26.48 1.28
CA ASN A 13 -10.52 25.18 0.77
C ASN A 13 -9.47 24.15 1.19
N ILE A 14 -9.52 23.74 2.45
CA ILE A 14 -8.63 22.73 3.00
C ILE A 14 -9.02 21.45 2.27
N ASN A 15 -8.12 20.97 1.42
CA ASN A 15 -8.34 19.73 0.70
C ASN A 15 -8.53 18.59 1.74
N THR A 16 -9.77 18.16 1.92
CA THR A 16 -10.15 17.14 2.91
C THR A 16 -9.82 15.72 2.45
N LYS A 17 -9.28 15.57 1.22
CA LYS A 17 -8.86 14.28 0.67
C LYS A 17 -7.34 14.22 0.53
N PRO A 18 -6.72 13.06 0.76
CA PRO A 18 -5.30 12.89 0.46
C PRO A 18 -5.05 12.95 -1.05
N VAL A 19 -3.95 13.57 -1.44
CA VAL A 19 -3.45 13.58 -2.81
C VAL A 19 -2.26 12.62 -2.92
N LEU A 20 -2.27 11.79 -3.96
CA LEU A 20 -1.21 10.83 -4.22
C LEU A 20 -0.35 11.29 -5.40
N TYR A 21 0.89 11.68 -5.12
CA TYR A 21 1.87 12.08 -6.14
C TYR A 21 2.70 10.88 -6.58
N LEU A 22 2.59 10.52 -7.84
CA LEU A 22 3.36 9.42 -8.43
C LEU A 22 4.86 9.71 -8.37
N VAL A 23 5.61 8.81 -7.77
CA VAL A 23 7.07 8.90 -7.65
C VAL A 23 7.74 8.60 -8.99
N LYS A 24 8.40 9.59 -9.57
CA LYS A 24 9.07 9.50 -10.89
C LYS A 24 10.56 9.72 -10.80
N THR A 25 10.99 10.65 -9.96
CA THR A 25 12.38 11.10 -9.87
C THR A 25 13.17 10.39 -8.77
N ASP A 26 14.49 10.40 -8.87
CA ASP A 26 15.35 9.83 -7.82
C ASP A 26 15.31 10.66 -6.53
N LYS A 27 15.00 11.95 -6.61
CA LYS A 27 14.76 12.78 -5.43
C LYS A 27 13.55 12.28 -4.65
N GLU A 28 12.43 12.03 -5.32
CA GLU A 28 11.21 11.51 -4.71
C GLU A 28 11.41 10.09 -4.15
N LYS A 29 12.15 9.22 -4.85
CA LYS A 29 12.52 7.88 -4.34
C LYS A 29 13.35 7.98 -3.05
N ARG A 30 14.27 8.96 -2.95
CA ARG A 30 15.04 9.21 -1.73
C ARG A 30 14.14 9.65 -0.58
N ILE A 31 13.12 10.49 -0.85
CA ILE A 31 12.12 10.89 0.15
C ILE A 31 11.35 9.66 0.64
N CYS A 32 10.81 8.83 -0.26
CA CYS A 32 10.13 7.58 0.11
C CYS A 32 11.03 6.66 0.96
N LYS A 33 12.30 6.50 0.56
CA LYS A 33 13.27 5.71 1.31
C LYS A 33 13.46 6.25 2.73
N SER A 34 13.65 7.56 2.89
CA SER A 34 13.80 8.20 4.20
C SER A 34 12.55 8.01 5.07
N ILE A 35 11.35 8.13 4.50
CA ILE A 35 10.09 7.87 5.23
C ILE A 35 10.06 6.44 5.76
N ILE A 36 10.39 5.46 4.92
CA ILE A 36 10.37 4.04 5.33
C ILE A 36 11.43 3.75 6.39
N GLU A 37 12.66 4.22 6.20
CA GLU A 37 13.76 3.97 7.15
C GLU A 37 13.49 4.60 8.53
N LYS A 38 12.82 5.76 8.56
CA LYS A 38 12.58 6.49 9.80
C LYS A 38 11.28 6.09 10.51
N TYR A 39 10.22 5.79 9.77
CA TYR A 39 8.88 5.68 10.33
C TYR A 39 8.23 4.30 10.16
N HIS A 40 8.76 3.42 9.27
CA HIS A 40 8.17 2.10 9.08
C HIS A 40 8.64 1.14 10.17
N SER A 41 7.74 0.73 11.04
CA SER A 41 8.03 0.13 12.34
C SER A 41 8.64 -1.28 12.32
N TYR A 42 8.56 -2.04 11.21
CA TYR A 42 9.04 -3.44 11.22
C TYR A 42 9.81 -3.87 9.97
N VAL A 43 9.84 -3.08 8.90
CA VAL A 43 10.66 -3.36 7.72
C VAL A 43 11.25 -2.06 7.19
N PRO A 44 12.42 -1.64 7.69
CA PRO A 44 13.04 -0.37 7.28
C PRO A 44 13.64 -0.41 5.87
N SER A 45 13.63 -1.57 5.20
CA SER A 45 14.20 -1.70 3.86
C SER A 45 13.29 -1.11 2.78
N PHE A 46 13.88 -0.28 1.93
CA PHE A 46 13.24 0.27 0.73
C PHE A 46 13.59 -0.50 -0.55
N LYS A 47 14.05 -1.76 -0.40
CA LYS A 47 14.35 -2.64 -1.53
C LYS A 47 13.13 -3.46 -1.91
N SER A 48 12.80 -3.52 -3.19
CA SER A 48 11.81 -4.43 -3.75
C SER A 48 12.32 -5.01 -5.06
N VAL A 49 11.83 -6.18 -5.43
CA VAL A 49 12.18 -6.86 -6.69
C VAL A 49 10.94 -6.83 -7.59
N GLY A 50 11.16 -6.66 -8.89
CA GLY A 50 10.11 -6.68 -9.89
C GLY A 50 9.44 -5.34 -10.13
N ARG A 51 8.17 -5.39 -10.53
CA ARG A 51 7.35 -4.21 -10.83
C ARG A 51 7.08 -3.41 -9.57
N ARG A 52 7.02 -2.08 -9.71
CA ARG A 52 6.81 -1.20 -8.57
C ARG A 52 6.23 0.14 -9.00
N ILE A 53 5.26 0.62 -8.24
CA ILE A 53 4.71 1.97 -8.31
C ILE A 53 4.62 2.50 -6.89
N ASP A 54 5.14 3.70 -6.66
CA ASP A 54 5.10 4.37 -5.36
C ASP A 54 4.45 5.73 -5.51
N TRP A 55 3.81 6.19 -4.43
CA TRP A 55 3.25 7.53 -4.30
C TRP A 55 3.71 8.16 -2.99
N LEU A 56 4.01 9.45 -3.03
CA LEU A 56 4.06 10.33 -1.88
C LEU A 56 2.63 10.75 -1.55
N ILE A 57 2.33 10.88 -0.27
CA ILE A 57 1.00 11.21 0.23
C ILE A 57 1.04 12.62 0.80
N GLU A 58 0.24 13.51 0.23
CA GLU A 58 -0.01 14.84 0.75
C GLU A 58 -1.41 14.91 1.35
N TYR A 59 -1.55 15.60 2.45
CA TYR A 59 -2.83 15.90 3.09
C TYR A 59 -2.75 17.26 3.77
N GLN A 60 -3.69 18.16 3.43
CA GLN A 60 -3.70 19.54 3.93
C GLN A 60 -2.37 20.28 3.68
N ASP A 61 -1.88 20.19 2.44
CA ASP A 61 -0.63 20.82 1.96
C ASP A 61 0.65 20.31 2.69
N GLU A 62 0.57 19.19 3.41
CA GLU A 62 1.72 18.58 4.08
C GLU A 62 2.01 17.18 3.56
N LEU A 63 3.29 16.86 3.43
CA LEU A 63 3.74 15.50 3.17
C LEU A 63 3.53 14.64 4.41
N VAL A 64 2.59 13.70 4.34
CA VAL A 64 2.17 12.87 5.48
C VAL A 64 2.54 11.40 5.36
N GLY A 65 3.19 10.97 4.26
CA GLY A 65 3.60 9.59 4.14
C GLY A 65 3.93 9.13 2.73
N MET A 66 3.99 7.82 2.56
CA MET A 66 4.11 7.17 1.27
C MET A 66 3.31 5.85 1.25
N ILE A 67 2.88 5.46 0.05
CA ILE A 67 2.29 4.15 -0.22
C ILE A 67 2.84 3.60 -1.53
N GLY A 68 2.97 2.27 -1.62
CA GLY A 68 3.49 1.65 -2.83
C GLY A 68 2.90 0.27 -3.08
N ILE A 69 2.75 -0.06 -4.36
CA ILE A 69 2.43 -1.40 -4.84
C ILE A 69 3.57 -1.95 -5.66
N GLY A 70 3.75 -3.27 -5.62
CA GLY A 70 4.79 -3.95 -6.38
C GLY A 70 4.33 -5.32 -6.84
N SER A 71 5.22 -6.07 -7.51
CA SER A 71 4.94 -7.44 -7.92
C SER A 71 4.37 -8.27 -6.76
N SER A 72 3.39 -9.10 -7.04
CA SER A 72 2.83 -10.03 -6.08
C SER A 72 3.84 -11.12 -5.70
N THR A 73 3.50 -11.95 -4.73
CA THR A 73 4.34 -13.04 -4.26
C THR A 73 4.25 -14.26 -5.17
N TYR A 74 5.39 -14.93 -5.40
CA TYR A 74 5.43 -16.22 -6.05
C TYR A 74 6.30 -17.17 -5.22
N PRO A 75 5.84 -18.37 -4.88
CA PRO A 75 4.51 -18.95 -5.19
C PRO A 75 3.37 -18.19 -4.49
N PRO A 76 2.15 -18.25 -5.06
CA PRO A 76 0.99 -17.58 -4.47
C PRO A 76 0.62 -18.20 -3.11
N PRO A 77 0.08 -17.41 -2.18
CA PRO A 77 -0.51 -17.95 -0.97
C PRO A 77 -1.67 -18.92 -1.29
N LYS A 78 -1.72 -20.07 -0.62
CA LYS A 78 -2.80 -21.06 -0.81
C LYS A 78 -4.19 -20.45 -0.55
N ASP A 79 -4.28 -19.59 0.47
CA ASP A 79 -5.54 -18.91 0.82
C ASP A 79 -6.01 -17.96 -0.26
N LEU A 80 -5.07 -17.30 -0.99
CA LEU A 80 -5.40 -16.46 -2.13
C LEU A 80 -5.99 -17.29 -3.27
N LEU A 81 -5.37 -18.43 -3.61
CA LEU A 81 -5.89 -19.33 -4.65
C LEU A 81 -7.30 -19.82 -4.30
N ARG A 82 -7.50 -20.19 -3.03
CA ARG A 82 -8.82 -20.63 -2.54
C ARG A 82 -9.85 -19.49 -2.62
N TYR A 83 -9.50 -18.29 -2.19
CA TYR A 83 -10.39 -17.14 -2.22
C TYR A 83 -10.82 -16.77 -3.64
N LEU A 84 -9.90 -16.86 -4.59
CA LEU A 84 -10.15 -16.54 -6.00
C LEU A 84 -10.73 -17.72 -6.79
N ASN A 85 -10.74 -18.91 -6.21
CA ASN A 85 -11.12 -20.17 -6.86
C ASN A 85 -10.35 -20.42 -8.16
N ILE A 86 -9.02 -20.22 -8.13
CA ILE A 86 -8.13 -20.44 -9.27
C ILE A 86 -7.00 -21.41 -8.94
N SER A 87 -6.50 -22.09 -9.96
CA SER A 87 -5.32 -22.94 -9.87
C SER A 87 -4.02 -22.14 -9.78
N LYS A 88 -2.93 -22.79 -9.40
CA LYS A 88 -1.60 -22.20 -9.39
C LYS A 88 -1.12 -21.86 -10.82
N GLU A 89 -1.52 -22.63 -11.80
CA GLU A 89 -1.23 -22.42 -13.22
C GLU A 89 -1.94 -21.18 -13.75
N GLU A 90 -3.20 -21.01 -13.44
CA GLU A 90 -3.97 -19.80 -13.79
C GLU A 90 -3.37 -18.57 -13.13
N TYR A 91 -3.03 -18.65 -11.84
CA TYR A 91 -2.32 -17.54 -11.17
C TYR A 91 -1.01 -17.21 -11.87
N ARG A 92 -0.21 -18.21 -12.30
CA ARG A 92 1.04 -18.00 -13.02
C ARG A 92 0.83 -17.26 -14.34
N LYS A 93 -0.21 -17.64 -15.11
CA LYS A 93 -0.56 -17.00 -16.38
C LYS A 93 -0.98 -15.53 -16.18
N THR A 94 -1.68 -15.24 -15.10
CA THR A 94 -2.21 -13.91 -14.77
C THR A 94 -1.40 -13.17 -13.70
N PHE A 95 -0.19 -13.64 -13.38
CA PHE A 95 0.65 -13.12 -12.27
C PHE A 95 0.79 -11.60 -12.28
N ASN A 96 0.90 -11.01 -13.46
CA ASN A 96 1.08 -9.58 -13.63
C ASN A 96 -0.18 -8.74 -13.37
N SER A 97 -1.33 -9.40 -13.20
CA SER A 97 -2.60 -8.76 -12.80
C SER A 97 -2.78 -8.70 -11.27
N PHE A 98 -1.77 -9.13 -10.53
CA PHE A 98 -1.73 -9.07 -9.07
C PHE A 98 -0.59 -8.17 -8.61
N ALA A 99 -0.88 -7.33 -7.63
CA ALA A 99 0.13 -6.53 -6.95
C ALA A 99 0.12 -6.79 -5.43
N ASN A 100 1.23 -6.50 -4.79
CA ASN A 100 1.34 -6.46 -3.34
C ASN A 100 1.45 -4.99 -2.91
N ASN A 101 0.61 -4.54 -1.97
CA ASN A 101 0.87 -3.29 -1.25
C ASN A 101 2.10 -3.53 -0.36
N TRP A 102 3.27 -3.25 -0.94
CA TRP A 102 4.56 -3.63 -0.38
C TRP A 102 5.02 -2.72 0.75
N ARG A 103 4.56 -1.45 0.74
CA ARG A 103 4.80 -0.46 1.79
C ARG A 103 3.64 0.50 1.90
N PHE A 104 3.25 0.77 3.14
CA PHE A 104 2.35 1.83 3.51
C PHE A 104 2.82 2.45 4.82
N CYS A 105 3.19 3.70 4.81
CA CYS A 105 3.75 4.40 5.95
C CYS A 105 3.19 5.81 6.04
N LEU A 106 2.52 6.12 7.13
CA LEU A 106 2.09 7.47 7.49
C LEU A 106 3.01 8.02 8.58
N ILE A 107 3.45 9.26 8.41
CA ILE A 107 4.32 9.97 9.35
C ILE A 107 3.52 10.47 10.55
N LYS A 108 2.26 10.85 10.31
CA LYS A 108 1.33 11.39 11.32
C LYS A 108 0.14 10.45 11.52
N LYS A 109 -0.34 10.36 12.75
CA LYS A 109 -1.60 9.67 13.07
C LYS A 109 -2.75 10.67 12.91
N ILE A 110 -3.46 10.58 11.79
CA ILE A 110 -4.64 11.39 11.48
C ILE A 110 -5.82 10.43 11.36
N PRO A 111 -6.95 10.67 12.06
CA PRO A 111 -8.13 9.83 11.96
C PRO A 111 -8.58 9.62 10.52
N ASN A 112 -8.93 8.40 10.15
CA ASN A 112 -9.42 7.98 8.83
C ASN A 112 -8.46 8.19 7.65
N LEU A 113 -7.33 8.88 7.81
CA LEU A 113 -6.40 9.15 6.71
C LEU A 113 -5.92 7.87 6.04
N GLY A 114 -5.62 6.83 6.82
CA GLY A 114 -5.15 5.55 6.27
C GLY A 114 -6.16 4.92 5.31
N THR A 115 -7.44 4.91 5.67
CA THR A 115 -8.52 4.38 4.83
C THR A 115 -8.74 5.24 3.59
N MET A 116 -8.70 6.57 3.73
CA MET A 116 -8.80 7.48 2.58
C MET A 116 -7.65 7.26 1.58
N VAL A 117 -6.41 7.11 2.08
CA VAL A 117 -5.23 6.83 1.25
C VAL A 117 -5.36 5.48 0.51
N LEU A 118 -5.83 4.43 1.19
CA LEU A 118 -6.07 3.13 0.55
C LEU A 118 -7.09 3.23 -0.57
N LYS A 119 -8.16 3.98 -0.37
CA LYS A 119 -9.19 4.22 -1.39
C LYS A 119 -8.59 4.95 -2.60
N GLU A 120 -7.89 6.06 -2.39
CA GLU A 120 -7.24 6.82 -3.47
C GLU A 120 -6.20 5.97 -4.21
N MET A 121 -5.40 5.19 -3.48
CA MET A 121 -4.41 4.29 -4.08
C MET A 121 -5.09 3.27 -5.00
N ARG A 122 -6.20 2.65 -4.59
CA ARG A 122 -6.92 1.67 -5.41
C ARG A 122 -7.51 2.30 -6.69
N CYS A 123 -8.05 3.51 -6.58
CA CYS A 123 -8.56 4.25 -7.75
C CYS A 123 -7.47 4.52 -8.79
N ASN A 124 -6.26 4.82 -8.35
CA ASN A 124 -5.14 5.16 -9.22
C ASN A 124 -4.32 3.94 -9.67
N ALA A 125 -4.29 2.88 -8.86
CA ALA A 125 -3.39 1.73 -9.06
C ALA A 125 -3.59 1.04 -10.40
N GLY A 126 -4.82 0.77 -10.80
CA GLY A 126 -5.13 0.10 -12.08
C GLY A 126 -4.68 0.93 -13.28
N ILE A 127 -4.93 2.24 -13.24
CA ILE A 127 -4.57 3.19 -14.30
C ILE A 127 -3.04 3.25 -14.46
N GLU A 128 -2.33 3.50 -13.37
CA GLU A 128 -0.87 3.64 -13.40
C GLU A 128 -0.16 2.32 -13.69
N TRP A 129 -0.74 1.19 -13.26
CA TRP A 129 -0.22 -0.14 -13.58
C TRP A 129 -0.35 -0.45 -15.07
N LYS A 130 -1.52 -0.20 -15.66
CA LYS A 130 -1.77 -0.36 -17.09
C LYS A 130 -0.85 0.53 -17.92
N LYS A 131 -0.74 1.81 -17.54
CA LYS A 131 0.11 2.79 -18.22
C LYS A 131 1.59 2.39 -18.20
N LYS A 132 2.08 1.89 -17.06
CA LYS A 132 3.52 1.58 -16.88
C LYS A 132 3.90 0.20 -17.42
N TYR A 133 3.02 -0.79 -17.31
CA TYR A 133 3.36 -2.20 -17.57
C TYR A 133 2.54 -2.86 -18.67
N ASN A 134 1.59 -2.13 -19.25
CA ASN A 134 0.65 -2.64 -20.26
C ASN A 134 -0.11 -3.91 -19.82
N ASN A 135 -0.42 -4.01 -18.52
CA ASN A 135 -1.20 -5.09 -17.92
C ASN A 135 -2.34 -4.51 -17.09
N ASP A 136 -3.48 -5.19 -17.08
CA ASP A 136 -4.57 -4.86 -16.16
C ASP A 136 -4.22 -5.34 -14.75
N LEU A 137 -4.52 -4.53 -13.75
CA LEU A 137 -4.37 -4.90 -12.34
C LEU A 137 -5.75 -5.25 -11.78
N HIS A 138 -5.92 -6.50 -11.35
CA HIS A 138 -7.21 -6.98 -10.86
C HIS A 138 -7.28 -7.02 -9.33
N TYR A 139 -6.18 -7.35 -8.67
CA TYR A 139 -6.17 -7.51 -7.21
C TYR A 139 -4.90 -6.93 -6.59
N ILE A 140 -5.08 -6.34 -5.41
CA ILE A 140 -3.98 -5.95 -4.54
C ILE A 140 -4.06 -6.80 -3.26
N ILE A 141 -2.92 -7.36 -2.87
CA ILE A 141 -2.73 -8.17 -1.67
C ILE A 141 -1.89 -7.36 -0.69
N THR A 142 -2.04 -7.60 0.59
CA THR A 142 -1.12 -7.06 1.61
C THR A 142 -0.84 -8.06 2.71
N PHE A 143 0.30 -7.87 3.38
CA PHE A 143 0.74 -8.66 4.52
C PHE A 143 0.95 -7.73 5.70
N VAL A 144 0.09 -7.83 6.69
CA VAL A 144 0.14 -7.00 7.91
C VAL A 144 0.92 -7.73 8.97
N GLY A 145 1.99 -7.10 9.47
CA GLY A 145 2.89 -7.69 10.46
C GLY A 145 2.22 -8.02 11.79
N GLU A 146 2.89 -8.86 12.57
CA GLU A 146 2.47 -9.28 13.91
C GLU A 146 2.23 -8.08 14.83
N GLY A 147 1.31 -8.22 15.78
CA GLY A 147 0.90 -7.15 16.68
C GLY A 147 -0.01 -6.09 16.05
N ARG A 148 -0.40 -6.27 14.78
CA ARG A 148 -1.31 -5.38 14.05
C ARG A 148 -2.48 -6.16 13.49
N ASP A 149 -3.67 -5.66 13.75
CA ASP A 149 -4.92 -6.33 13.36
C ASP A 149 -5.37 -6.00 11.91
N GLY A 150 -4.66 -5.10 11.23
CA GLY A 150 -5.03 -4.63 9.90
C GLY A 150 -6.26 -3.73 9.87
N ALA A 151 -6.54 -2.99 10.97
CA ALA A 151 -7.73 -2.15 11.11
C ALA A 151 -7.97 -1.24 9.90
N VAL A 152 -6.92 -0.61 9.36
CA VAL A 152 -7.02 0.27 8.20
C VAL A 152 -7.51 -0.45 6.94
N TYR A 153 -7.08 -1.70 6.73
CA TYR A 153 -7.52 -2.53 5.61
C TYR A 153 -8.95 -3.02 5.82
N LYS A 154 -9.30 -3.44 7.04
CA LYS A 154 -10.67 -3.81 7.39
C LYS A 154 -11.64 -2.64 7.16
N ALA A 155 -11.25 -1.42 7.60
CA ALA A 155 -12.04 -0.21 7.42
C ALA A 155 -12.22 0.18 5.94
N ASP A 156 -11.28 -0.18 5.05
CA ASP A 156 -11.42 -0.05 3.59
C ASP A 156 -12.03 -1.32 2.94
N ASN A 157 -12.69 -2.17 3.72
CA ASN A 157 -13.37 -3.39 3.27
C ASN A 157 -12.47 -4.38 2.51
N TRP A 158 -11.19 -4.52 2.91
CA TRP A 158 -10.34 -5.59 2.41
C TRP A 158 -10.72 -6.92 3.06
N VAL A 159 -10.74 -7.98 2.28
CA VAL A 159 -11.07 -9.31 2.77
C VAL A 159 -9.83 -9.95 3.40
N ARG A 160 -9.94 -10.35 4.68
CA ARG A 160 -8.91 -11.15 5.33
C ARG A 160 -9.01 -12.60 4.84
N ILE A 161 -7.97 -13.09 4.18
CA ILE A 161 -7.95 -14.43 3.57
C ILE A 161 -7.14 -15.47 4.36
N GLY A 162 -6.47 -15.08 5.43
CA GLY A 162 -5.71 -15.99 6.27
C GLY A 162 -4.46 -15.36 6.87
N GLU A 163 -3.56 -16.23 7.33
CA GLU A 163 -2.27 -15.87 7.93
C GLU A 163 -1.10 -16.54 7.22
N THR A 164 0.09 -15.94 7.29
CA THR A 164 1.32 -16.61 6.82
C THR A 164 1.75 -17.65 7.83
N SER A 165 2.51 -18.66 7.39
CA SER A 165 3.08 -19.68 8.28
C SER A 165 4.19 -19.18 9.20
N GLY A 166 4.63 -17.93 9.03
CA GLY A 166 5.78 -17.38 9.76
C GLY A 166 7.14 -18.01 9.39
N LEU A 167 7.14 -19.13 8.68
CA LEU A 167 8.36 -19.85 8.32
C LEU A 167 8.78 -19.50 6.89
N PRO A 168 10.04 -19.13 6.68
CA PRO A 168 10.58 -18.93 5.34
C PRO A 168 10.73 -20.26 4.63
N LYS A 169 10.22 -20.37 3.43
CA LYS A 169 10.37 -21.59 2.61
C LYS A 169 11.75 -21.72 1.96
N HIS A 170 12.50 -20.64 1.82
CA HIS A 170 13.84 -20.61 1.24
C HIS A 170 14.71 -19.56 1.93
N LYS A 171 15.90 -19.94 2.35
CA LYS A 171 16.97 -19.02 2.74
C LYS A 171 17.52 -18.39 1.46
N SER A 172 17.20 -17.15 1.14
CA SER A 172 18.01 -16.42 0.18
C SER A 172 19.25 -15.90 0.91
N VAL A 173 20.43 -16.16 0.34
CA VAL A 173 21.74 -15.87 0.94
C VAL A 173 21.98 -14.39 1.26
N SER A 174 21.11 -13.49 0.81
CA SER A 174 21.28 -12.03 0.93
C SER A 174 20.40 -11.36 2.01
N MET A 175 19.54 -12.09 2.69
CA MET A 175 18.74 -11.54 3.80
C MET A 175 19.37 -11.93 5.13
N LYS A 176 19.90 -10.95 5.86
CA LYS A 176 20.08 -11.09 7.30
C LYS A 176 18.66 -11.28 7.90
N TRP A 177 18.40 -12.47 8.37
CA TRP A 177 17.18 -12.82 9.03
C TRP A 177 17.11 -12.12 10.38
N ASP A 178 16.16 -11.22 10.51
CA ASP A 178 15.60 -10.98 11.83
C ASP A 178 14.87 -12.27 12.23
N ASP A 179 15.17 -12.80 13.42
CA ASP A 179 14.59 -14.03 13.98
C ASP A 179 13.07 -13.95 14.25
N ASN A 180 12.42 -12.88 13.82
CA ASN A 180 10.99 -12.66 13.91
C ASN A 180 10.24 -13.56 12.91
N LYS A 181 9.98 -14.79 13.35
CA LYS A 181 9.02 -15.74 12.75
C LYS A 181 7.58 -15.22 12.89
N SER A 182 7.35 -13.95 12.59
CA SER A 182 6.07 -13.31 12.87
C SER A 182 5.00 -13.75 11.87
N LEU A 183 3.89 -14.23 12.39
CA LEU A 183 2.67 -14.46 11.63
C LEU A 183 2.17 -13.12 11.06
N LYS A 184 1.78 -13.12 9.79
CA LYS A 184 1.23 -11.92 9.15
C LYS A 184 -0.18 -12.20 8.66
N ASN A 185 -1.11 -11.33 9.00
CA ASN A 185 -2.44 -11.35 8.41
C ASN A 185 -2.37 -10.98 6.92
N LYS A 186 -3.07 -11.76 6.10
CA LYS A 186 -3.19 -11.54 4.64
C LYS A 186 -4.54 -10.92 4.31
N PHE A 187 -4.52 -9.83 3.58
CA PHE A 187 -5.72 -9.19 3.06
C PHE A 187 -5.65 -9.05 1.55
N VAL A 188 -6.81 -9.09 0.90
CA VAL A 188 -6.96 -8.90 -0.55
C VAL A 188 -8.09 -7.93 -0.85
N LYS A 189 -7.94 -7.15 -1.91
CA LYS A 189 -8.96 -6.25 -2.43
C LYS A 189 -8.91 -6.23 -3.96
N PRO A 190 -10.06 -6.31 -4.67
CA PRO A 190 -10.12 -6.01 -6.10
C PRO A 190 -9.75 -4.55 -6.35
N THR A 191 -9.17 -4.27 -7.53
CA THR A 191 -8.93 -2.92 -8.03
C THR A 191 -10.11 -2.48 -8.88
N GLY A 192 -10.47 -1.22 -8.76
CA GLY A 192 -11.41 -0.60 -9.68
C GLY A 192 -12.86 -1.03 -9.50
N GLU A 193 -13.45 -0.87 -8.31
CA GLU A 193 -14.89 -0.65 -8.18
C GLU A 193 -15.20 0.05 -6.87
N ASN A 194 -15.73 1.28 -6.99
CA ASN A 194 -16.61 1.82 -6.00
C ASN A 194 -17.99 1.16 -6.25
N LYS A 195 -18.29 0.06 -5.60
CA LYS A 195 -19.64 -0.38 -5.31
C LYS A 195 -19.85 -0.40 -3.82
#